data_7c71a69c3ac60e1c4a9783dc5f547a20
#
_entry.id   7c71a69c3ac60e1c4a9783dc5f547a20
#
_cell.length_a   1.000
_cell.length_b   1.000
_cell.length_c   1.000
_cell.angle_alpha   90.00
_cell.angle_beta   90.00
_cell.angle_gamma   90.00
#
_symmetry.space_group_name_H-M   'P 1'
#
loop_
_entity.id
_entity.type
_entity.pdbx_description
1 polymer ?
#
loop_
_entity_poly.entity_id
_entity_poly.type
_entity_poly.pdbx_seq_one_letter_code
_entity_poly.pdbx_strand_id
1 'polypeptide(L)'
;TYETKADRYTLRTGNLCIEYGTLDKKTDEVYSSGLSTSTSDYWVYWAVDEKNEENNKVWKIPTDQLREIVYSKDRKTRNLGNGWRSRCYLIPTEEVQDYLLPL
;
A
#
# COMPACT_ATOMS: atom_id res chain seq x y z
N THR A 1 7.25 -11.27 11.20
CA THR A 1 7.88 -10.05 10.71
C THR A 1 6.85 -9.07 10.16
N TYR A 2 7.22 -7.82 10.06
CA TYR A 2 6.34 -6.74 9.60
C TYR A 2 6.98 -6.02 8.40
N GLU A 3 6.15 -5.75 7.40
CA GLU A 3 6.47 -4.80 6.35
C GLU A 3 5.78 -3.48 6.69
N THR A 4 6.53 -2.43 6.91
CA THR A 4 5.99 -1.12 7.30
C THR A 4 6.01 -0.16 6.12
N LYS A 5 4.85 0.43 5.83
CA LYS A 5 4.68 1.44 4.78
C LYS A 5 4.00 2.67 5.36
N ALA A 6 4.34 3.82 4.81
CA ALA A 6 3.70 5.07 5.17
C ALA A 6 3.44 5.90 3.93
N ASP A 7 2.28 6.55 3.85
CA ASP A 7 2.01 7.51 2.81
C ASP A 7 1.16 8.69 3.33
N ARG A 8 1.19 9.77 2.57
CA ARG A 8 0.46 11.00 2.88
C ARG A 8 -0.73 11.24 1.96
N TYR A 9 -1.08 10.25 1.14
CA TYR A 9 -2.16 10.39 0.15
C TYR A 9 -3.45 9.70 0.59
N THR A 10 -3.36 8.63 1.37
CA THR A 10 -4.49 7.80 1.76
C THR A 10 -5.64 8.59 2.39
N LEU A 11 -5.35 9.47 3.35
CA LEU A 11 -6.38 10.25 4.03
C LEU A 11 -7.12 11.19 3.09
N ARG A 12 -6.45 11.68 2.05
CA ARG A 12 -7.04 12.58 1.08
C ARG A 12 -7.81 11.85 -0.01
N THR A 13 -7.31 10.71 -0.44
CA THR A 13 -7.86 9.97 -1.59
C THR A 13 -8.84 8.87 -1.21
N GLY A 14 -8.78 8.38 0.04
CA GLY A 14 -9.56 7.23 0.49
C GLY A 14 -9.02 5.89 0.01
N ASN A 15 -7.78 5.84 -0.50
CA ASN A 15 -7.16 4.63 -1.02
C ASN A 15 -5.79 4.38 -0.41
N LEU A 16 -5.51 3.12 -0.06
CA LEU A 16 -4.15 2.68 0.19
C LEU A 16 -3.46 2.46 -1.16
N CYS A 17 -2.16 2.73 -1.20
CA CYS A 17 -1.32 2.47 -2.37
C CYS A 17 -0.42 1.28 -2.07
N ILE A 18 -0.74 0.12 -2.62
CA ILE A 18 -0.01 -1.13 -2.34
C ILE A 18 0.92 -1.45 -3.49
N GLU A 19 2.23 -1.35 -3.26
CA GLU A 19 3.23 -1.61 -4.28
C GLU A 19 3.23 -3.06 -4.73
N TYR A 20 3.28 -3.29 -6.04
CA TYR A 20 3.37 -4.62 -6.64
C TYR A 20 4.54 -4.75 -7.61
N GLY A 21 5.16 -3.66 -7.99
CA GLY A 21 6.26 -3.70 -8.93
C GLY A 21 7.06 -2.40 -8.94
N THR A 22 8.24 -2.47 -9.55
CA THR A 22 9.15 -1.34 -9.70
C THR A 22 9.65 -1.28 -11.14
N LEU A 23 9.61 -0.08 -11.73
CA LEU A 23 10.13 0.15 -13.07
C LEU A 23 11.65 0.24 -13.06
N ASP A 24 12.30 -0.56 -13.89
CA ASP A 24 13.72 -0.39 -14.21
C ASP A 24 13.83 0.58 -15.38
N LYS A 25 14.37 1.77 -15.13
CA LYS A 25 14.46 2.81 -16.15
C LYS A 25 15.48 2.50 -17.25
N LYS A 26 16.41 1.60 -17.02
CA LYS A 26 17.40 1.21 -18.01
C LYS A 26 16.83 0.28 -19.07
N THR A 27 15.98 -0.66 -18.62
CA THR A 27 15.39 -1.68 -19.48
C THR A 27 13.94 -1.38 -19.83
N ASP A 28 13.30 -0.42 -19.12
CA ASP A 28 11.88 -0.09 -19.23
C ASP A 28 10.97 -1.26 -18.85
N GLU A 29 11.49 -2.21 -18.08
CA GLU A 29 10.74 -3.34 -17.58
C GLU A 29 10.28 -3.13 -16.14
N VAL A 30 9.12 -3.71 -15.79
CA VAL A 30 8.61 -3.72 -14.41
C VAL A 30 8.92 -5.07 -13.79
N TYR A 31 9.66 -5.08 -12.69
CA TYR A 31 9.93 -6.30 -11.94
C TYR A 31 9.08 -6.33 -10.65
N SER A 32 8.80 -7.54 -10.17
CA SER A 32 7.98 -7.74 -8.97
C SER A 32 8.64 -7.16 -7.73
N SER A 33 7.86 -6.45 -6.92
CA SER A 33 8.32 -5.89 -5.66
C SER A 33 7.11 -5.68 -4.72
N GLY A 34 7.36 -5.13 -3.53
CA GLY A 34 6.30 -4.87 -2.59
C GLY A 34 5.51 -6.13 -2.22
N LEU A 35 4.20 -6.07 -2.36
CA LEU A 35 3.33 -7.19 -1.98
C LEU A 35 3.60 -8.44 -2.82
N SER A 36 4.02 -8.29 -4.08
CA SER A 36 4.29 -9.42 -4.96
C SER A 36 5.41 -10.32 -4.44
N THR A 37 6.37 -9.76 -3.70
CA THR A 37 7.56 -10.47 -3.22
C THR A 37 7.67 -10.53 -1.70
N SER A 38 6.76 -9.89 -0.97
CA SER A 38 6.86 -9.82 0.49
C SER A 38 6.71 -11.19 1.13
N THR A 39 7.62 -11.51 2.05
CA THR A 39 7.58 -12.70 2.88
C THR A 39 7.23 -12.36 4.34
N SER A 40 6.91 -11.10 4.63
CA SER A 40 6.50 -10.68 5.96
C SER A 40 5.17 -11.32 6.36
N ASP A 41 4.96 -11.43 7.67
CA ASP A 41 3.70 -11.96 8.21
C ASP A 41 2.58 -10.93 8.14
N TYR A 42 2.92 -9.66 8.35
CA TYR A 42 1.97 -8.55 8.40
C TYR A 42 2.48 -7.35 7.63
N TRP A 43 1.53 -6.60 7.07
CA TRP A 43 1.75 -5.25 6.56
C TRP A 43 1.17 -4.26 7.55
N VAL A 44 2.00 -3.30 7.96
CA VAL A 44 1.59 -2.18 8.82
C VAL A 44 1.65 -0.94 7.97
N TYR A 45 0.48 -0.42 7.64
CA TYR A 45 0.33 0.70 6.72
C TYR A 45 -0.12 1.95 7.47
N TRP A 46 0.67 3.00 7.37
CA TRP A 46 0.40 4.29 8.02
C TRP A 46 -0.11 5.30 7.01
N ALA A 47 -1.29 5.84 7.26
CA ALA A 47 -1.79 7.01 6.54
C ALA A 47 -1.48 8.25 7.38
N VAL A 48 -0.62 9.09 6.86
CA VAL A 48 -0.03 10.21 7.61
C VAL A 48 -0.65 11.53 7.15
N ASP A 49 -1.07 12.34 8.12
CA ASP A 49 -1.43 13.74 7.91
C ASP A 49 -0.29 14.60 8.48
N GLU A 50 0.50 15.20 7.60
CA GLU A 50 1.67 15.99 7.99
C GLU A 50 1.30 17.24 8.79
N LYS A 51 0.07 17.72 8.65
CA LYS A 51 -0.42 18.94 9.34
C LYS A 51 -1.08 18.65 10.67
N ASN A 52 -1.64 17.46 10.83
CA ASN A 52 -2.34 17.08 12.05
C ASN A 52 -2.22 15.59 12.32
N GLU A 53 -1.29 15.22 13.19
CA GLU A 53 -1.00 13.83 13.55
C GLU A 53 -2.21 13.11 14.15
N GLU A 54 -3.18 13.82 14.71
CA GLU A 54 -4.37 13.21 15.26
C GLU A 54 -5.22 12.52 14.20
N ASN A 55 -5.06 12.91 12.94
CA ASN A 55 -5.76 12.29 11.82
C ASN A 55 -5.09 11.04 11.29
N ASN A 56 -3.89 10.72 11.75
CA ASN A 56 -3.16 9.54 11.30
C ASN A 56 -3.96 8.27 11.56
N LYS A 57 -3.88 7.34 10.62
CA LYS A 57 -4.51 6.02 10.73
C LYS A 57 -3.49 4.93 10.44
N VAL A 58 -3.66 3.79 11.08
CA VAL A 58 -2.77 2.64 10.90
C VAL A 58 -3.61 1.39 10.70
N TRP A 59 -3.29 0.65 9.65
CA TRP A 59 -3.85 -0.68 9.40
C TRP A 59 -2.77 -1.73 9.63
N LYS A 60 -3.12 -2.79 10.31
CA LYS A 60 -2.27 -3.97 10.44
C LYS A 60 -2.98 -5.13 9.77
N ILE A 61 -2.47 -5.57 8.64
CA ILE A 61 -3.14 -6.53 7.78
C ILE A 61 -2.24 -7.77 7.62
N PRO A 62 -2.73 -8.97 7.95
CA PRO A 62 -1.97 -10.19 7.62
C PRO A 62 -1.66 -10.19 6.12
N THR A 63 -0.42 -10.47 5.75
CA THR A 63 0.04 -10.38 4.36
C THR A 63 -0.82 -11.23 3.41
N ASP A 64 -1.17 -12.44 3.83
CA ASP A 64 -2.02 -13.31 3.00
C ASP A 64 -3.42 -12.75 2.80
N GLN A 65 -3.98 -12.12 3.83
CA GLN A 65 -5.28 -11.44 3.73
C GLN A 65 -5.22 -10.24 2.82
N LEU A 66 -4.13 -9.47 2.90
CA LEU A 66 -3.93 -8.35 2.00
C LEU A 66 -3.86 -8.81 0.54
N ARG A 67 -3.16 -9.92 0.28
CA ARG A 67 -3.12 -10.50 -1.05
C ARG A 67 -4.51 -10.90 -1.55
N GLU A 68 -5.30 -11.57 -0.73
CA GLU A 68 -6.67 -11.95 -1.09
C GLU A 68 -7.51 -10.74 -1.45
N ILE A 69 -7.43 -9.68 -0.63
CA ILE A 69 -8.18 -8.44 -0.88
C ILE A 69 -7.74 -7.80 -2.20
N VAL A 70 -6.43 -7.63 -2.38
CA VAL A 70 -5.89 -6.95 -3.56
C VAL A 70 -6.25 -7.69 -4.84
N TYR A 71 -6.10 -9.00 -4.86
CA TYR A 71 -6.30 -9.81 -6.06
C TYR A 71 -7.74 -10.32 -6.26
N SER A 72 -8.66 -9.93 -5.37
CA SER A 72 -10.08 -10.35 -5.47
C SER A 72 -10.83 -9.73 -6.65
N LYS A 73 -10.33 -8.65 -7.19
CA LYS A 73 -10.92 -7.91 -8.32
C LYS A 73 -9.87 -7.09 -9.03
N ASP A 74 -10.23 -6.59 -10.22
CA ASP A 74 -9.37 -5.65 -10.95
C ASP A 74 -9.21 -4.36 -10.16
N ARG A 75 -8.01 -3.80 -10.18
CA ARG A 75 -7.66 -2.60 -9.42
C ARG A 75 -7.16 -1.52 -10.34
N LYS A 76 -7.49 -0.28 -9.99
CA LYS A 76 -6.82 0.87 -10.56
C LYS A 76 -5.38 0.89 -10.05
N THR A 77 -4.48 1.39 -10.88
CA THR A 77 -3.07 1.46 -10.54
C THR A 77 -2.60 2.91 -10.52
N ARG A 78 -1.47 3.13 -9.85
CA ARG A 78 -0.84 4.43 -9.76
C ARG A 78 0.67 4.26 -9.73
N ASN A 79 1.37 5.21 -10.35
CA ASN A 79 2.82 5.28 -10.29
C ASN A 79 3.22 6.25 -9.20
N LEU A 80 4.09 5.81 -8.30
CA LEU A 80 4.55 6.60 -7.17
C LEU A 80 6.06 6.56 -7.05
N GLY A 81 6.57 7.34 -6.10
CA GLY A 81 7.97 7.36 -5.76
C GLY A 81 8.81 8.23 -6.67
N ASN A 82 10.10 8.25 -6.41
CA ASN A 82 11.06 9.04 -7.15
C ASN A 82 11.14 8.56 -8.59
N GLY A 83 10.85 9.47 -9.54
CA GLY A 83 10.84 9.14 -10.97
C GLY A 83 9.69 8.22 -11.38
N TRP A 84 8.62 8.13 -10.59
CA TRP A 84 7.44 7.32 -10.89
C TRP A 84 7.74 5.83 -11.06
N ARG A 85 8.73 5.32 -10.32
CA ARG A 85 9.19 3.93 -10.44
C ARG A 85 8.27 2.91 -9.79
N SER A 86 7.64 3.26 -8.66
CA SER A 86 6.77 2.33 -7.95
C SER A 86 5.45 2.17 -8.66
N ARG A 87 5.03 0.93 -8.86
CA ARG A 87 3.73 0.56 -9.40
C ARG A 87 2.87 0.05 -8.26
N CYS A 88 1.74 0.71 -8.03
CA CYS A 88 0.87 0.41 -6.89
C CYS A 88 -0.55 0.16 -7.33
N TYR A 89 -1.22 -0.78 -6.64
CA TYR A 89 -2.67 -0.92 -6.70
C TYR A 89 -3.32 0.05 -5.74
N LEU A 90 -4.45 0.62 -6.12
CA LEU A 90 -5.26 1.48 -5.25
C LEU A 90 -6.34 0.62 -4.58
N ILE A 91 -6.32 0.59 -3.26
CA ILE A 91 -7.25 -0.21 -2.46
C ILE A 91 -8.08 0.73 -1.60
N PRO A 92 -9.41 0.81 -1.82
CA PRO A 92 -10.28 1.64 -0.98
C PRO A 92 -10.15 1.26 0.49
N THR A 93 -10.09 2.26 1.37
CA THR A 93 -9.93 2.03 2.82
C THR A 93 -11.07 1.21 3.40
N GLU A 94 -12.27 1.31 2.83
CA GLU A 94 -13.43 0.53 3.29
C GLU A 94 -13.21 -0.98 3.17
N GLU A 95 -12.39 -1.44 2.20
CA GLU A 95 -12.10 -2.86 2.01
C GLU A 95 -11.14 -3.43 3.05
N VAL A 96 -10.43 -2.57 3.78
CA VAL A 96 -9.47 -2.97 4.82
C VAL A 96 -9.86 -2.45 6.20
N GLN A 97 -11.08 -1.97 6.35
CA GLN A 97 -11.56 -1.34 7.57
C GLN A 97 -11.46 -2.24 8.80
N ASP A 98 -11.64 -3.55 8.64
CA ASP A 98 -11.55 -4.51 9.74
C ASP A 98 -10.14 -4.59 10.36
N TYR A 99 -9.14 -4.10 9.65
CA TYR A 99 -7.74 -4.12 10.06
C TYR A 99 -7.24 -2.79 10.59
N LEU A 100 -8.11 -1.79 10.65
CA LEU A 100 -7.78 -0.48 11.21
C LEU A 100 -7.55 -0.59 12.71
N LEU A 101 -6.38 -0.12 13.17
CA LEU A 101 -6.05 -0.14 14.59
C LEU A 101 -6.70 1.04 15.30
N PRO A 102 -7.20 0.81 16.54
CA PRO A 102 -7.65 1.92 17.38
C PRO A 102 -6.42 2.71 17.86
N LEU A 103 -6.43 4.01 17.66
CA LEU A 103 -5.36 4.91 18.11
C LEU A 103 -5.87 5.87 19.17
#